data_10dac15623f4bd3112c3309a828aa565
#
_entry.id   10dac15623f4bd3112c3309a828aa565
#
_cell.length_a   1.000
_cell.length_b   1.000
_cell.length_c   1.000
_cell.angle_alpha   90.00
_cell.angle_beta   90.00
_cell.angle_gamma   90.00
#
_symmetry.space_group_name_H-M   'P 1'
#
loop_
_entity.id
_entity.type
_entity.pdbx_description
1 polymer ?
#
loop_
_entity_poly.entity_id
_entity_poly.type
_entity_poly.pdbx_seq_one_letter_code
_entity_poly.pdbx_strand_id
1 'polypeptide(L)'
;PPPPPPTTRSVSSAASMCIRDRIYDDLSKQAVAYRQMSLLLRRPPGREAYPGDVFYLHSRLLERAAKLNDDNGGGSLTALPIIETQAGDVSAYIPTNVISITDGQIFLETELFNQGIRPAVNVGLSVSRVGSAAQTKAMKKVAGSIKLELAQYREMAAFAQFGSDLDASTQKLLNRGSKLTELLKQDQYSPMTVAEQVVTVYCGVKGYLDTIENNQIRSFEKGLLDLIKNEKPEILESIQNTGKIEENTETVSYTHLTLPTKLSVL
;
A
#
# COMPACT_ATOMS: atom_id res chain seq x y z
N PRO A 1 16.61 -29.50 25.04
CA PRO A 1 16.96 -28.11 24.76
C PRO A 1 16.37 -27.69 23.43
N PRO A 2 15.84 -26.46 23.31
CA PRO A 2 15.37 -25.99 22.00
C PRO A 2 16.55 -26.01 21.02
N PRO A 3 16.32 -26.30 19.71
CA PRO A 3 17.37 -26.23 18.73
C PRO A 3 17.99 -24.83 18.76
N PRO A 4 19.32 -24.72 18.63
CA PRO A 4 19.97 -23.41 18.62
C PRO A 4 19.33 -22.54 17.57
N PRO A 5 19.13 -21.24 17.83
CA PRO A 5 18.59 -20.34 16.81
C PRO A 5 19.46 -20.45 15.56
N PRO A 6 18.87 -20.53 14.38
CA PRO A 6 19.66 -20.56 13.15
C PRO A 6 20.58 -19.35 13.17
N THR A 7 21.86 -19.64 13.05
CA THR A 7 22.91 -18.66 13.18
C THR A 7 22.64 -17.44 12.29
N THR A 8 22.85 -16.25 12.81
CA THR A 8 22.79 -14.94 12.12
C THR A 8 23.49 -14.93 10.75
N ARG A 9 24.39 -15.89 10.49
CA ARG A 9 25.06 -16.09 9.20
C ARG A 9 24.11 -16.34 8.01
N SER A 10 22.98 -17.05 8.22
CA SER A 10 22.08 -17.36 7.10
C SER A 10 21.23 -16.15 6.68
N VAL A 11 20.99 -15.21 7.57
CA VAL A 11 20.26 -13.96 7.27
C VAL A 11 21.18 -12.92 6.65
N SER A 12 22.40 -12.80 7.19
CA SER A 12 23.39 -11.85 6.64
C SER A 12 23.84 -12.22 5.21
N SER A 13 24.01 -13.51 4.90
CA SER A 13 24.35 -13.94 3.53
C SER A 13 23.20 -13.77 2.55
N ALA A 14 21.94 -13.83 3.00
CA ALA A 14 20.79 -13.59 2.15
C ALA A 14 20.53 -12.10 1.89
N ALA A 15 20.91 -11.24 2.82
CA ALA A 15 20.73 -9.79 2.72
C ALA A 15 21.93 -9.07 2.10
N SER A 16 23.11 -9.71 2.03
CA SER A 16 24.28 -9.07 1.43
C SER A 16 24.06 -8.84 -0.07
N MET A 17 24.12 -7.60 -0.50
CA MET A 17 24.03 -7.12 -1.90
C MET A 17 22.70 -7.40 -2.62
N CYS A 18 21.65 -7.87 -1.96
CA CYS A 18 20.36 -8.19 -2.59
C CYS A 18 19.18 -7.53 -1.88
N ILE A 19 18.18 -7.13 -2.66
CA ILE A 19 16.83 -6.81 -2.17
C ILE A 19 16.00 -8.08 -2.29
N ARG A 20 15.41 -8.53 -1.19
CA ARG A 20 14.57 -9.73 -1.15
C ARG A 20 13.30 -9.47 -0.35
N ASP A 21 12.20 -10.03 -0.83
CA ASP A 21 10.93 -10.03 -0.14
C ASP A 21 10.54 -11.47 0.19
N ARG A 22 9.93 -11.65 1.36
CA ARG A 22 9.43 -12.95 1.79
C ARG A 22 7.98 -12.83 2.24
N ILE A 23 7.10 -13.53 1.54
CA ILE A 23 5.69 -13.63 1.87
C ILE A 23 5.49 -14.85 2.77
N TYR A 24 4.80 -14.68 3.89
CA TYR A 24 4.39 -15.75 4.80
C TYR A 24 2.87 -15.92 4.73
N ASP A 25 2.42 -16.89 3.95
CA ASP A 25 1.00 -17.20 3.75
C ASP A 25 0.67 -18.55 4.42
N ASP A 26 0.11 -18.57 5.64
CA ASP A 26 -0.14 -17.44 6.52
C ASP A 26 0.28 -17.78 7.97
N LEU A 27 0.50 -16.75 8.77
CA LEU A 27 0.92 -16.94 10.16
C LEU A 27 -0.24 -17.30 11.10
N SER A 28 -1.50 -17.03 10.70
CA SER A 28 -2.68 -17.45 11.48
C SER A 28 -2.77 -18.97 11.53
N LYS A 29 -2.61 -19.63 10.38
CA LYS A 29 -2.58 -21.11 10.30
C LYS A 29 -1.36 -21.70 11.00
N GLN A 30 -0.21 -21.04 10.90
CA GLN A 30 0.98 -21.44 11.66
C GLN A 30 0.72 -21.43 13.17
N ALA A 31 0.08 -20.37 13.69
CA ALA A 31 -0.27 -20.26 15.10
C ALA A 31 -1.25 -21.36 15.53
N VAL A 32 -2.27 -21.65 14.71
CA VAL A 32 -3.23 -22.72 14.99
C VAL A 32 -2.55 -24.08 15.04
N ALA A 33 -1.68 -24.39 14.09
CA ALA A 33 -0.90 -25.64 14.10
C ALA A 33 0.00 -25.74 15.34
N TYR A 34 0.65 -24.66 15.72
CA TYR A 34 1.49 -24.60 16.93
C TYR A 34 0.67 -24.79 18.21
N ARG A 35 -0.54 -24.20 18.29
CA ARG A 35 -1.49 -24.41 19.39
C ARG A 35 -1.88 -25.88 19.50
N GLN A 36 -2.26 -26.52 18.41
CA GLN A 36 -2.64 -27.93 18.38
C GLN A 36 -1.51 -28.83 18.88
N MET A 37 -0.29 -28.65 18.37
CA MET A 37 0.88 -29.41 18.84
C MET A 37 1.15 -29.18 20.33
N SER A 38 1.03 -27.95 20.80
CA SER A 38 1.28 -27.61 22.22
C SER A 38 0.26 -28.26 23.14
N LEU A 39 -1.01 -28.29 22.75
CA LEU A 39 -2.07 -28.95 23.50
C LEU A 39 -1.87 -30.50 23.55
N LEU A 40 -1.49 -31.12 22.43
CA LEU A 40 -1.15 -32.53 22.39
C LEU A 40 0.04 -32.86 23.31
N LEU A 41 1.00 -31.96 23.41
CA LEU A 41 2.14 -32.08 24.34
C LEU A 41 1.78 -31.69 25.77
N ARG A 42 0.50 -31.43 26.07
CA ARG A 42 -0.01 -31.05 27.39
C ARG A 42 0.67 -29.81 27.97
N ARG A 43 1.11 -28.89 27.11
CA ARG A 43 1.61 -27.56 27.55
C ARG A 43 0.44 -26.74 28.09
N PRO A 44 0.63 -25.98 29.18
CA PRO A 44 -0.45 -25.16 29.73
C PRO A 44 -0.92 -24.11 28.70
N PRO A 45 -2.22 -24.05 28.39
CA PRO A 45 -2.77 -23.04 27.48
C PRO A 45 -2.82 -21.67 28.15
N GLY A 46 -2.54 -20.64 27.37
CA GLY A 46 -2.74 -19.23 27.69
C GLY A 46 -3.99 -18.64 27.02
N ARG A 47 -3.94 -17.36 26.67
CA ARG A 47 -5.03 -16.66 26.00
C ARG A 47 -5.43 -17.39 24.70
N GLU A 48 -6.74 -17.55 24.49
CA GLU A 48 -7.33 -18.27 23.33
C GLU A 48 -6.73 -19.68 23.14
N ALA A 49 -6.33 -20.32 24.24
CA ALA A 49 -5.67 -21.61 24.28
C ALA A 49 -4.31 -21.69 23.54
N TYR A 50 -3.74 -20.56 23.15
CA TYR A 50 -2.38 -20.52 22.61
C TYR A 50 -1.34 -20.75 23.72
N PRO A 51 -0.19 -21.37 23.39
CA PRO A 51 0.90 -21.46 24.35
C PRO A 51 1.53 -20.09 24.61
N GLY A 52 2.09 -19.90 25.80
CA GLY A 52 2.64 -18.60 26.22
C GLY A 52 3.77 -18.07 25.35
N ASP A 53 4.40 -18.92 24.56
CA ASP A 53 5.51 -18.57 23.64
C ASP A 53 5.08 -18.31 22.19
N VAL A 54 3.76 -18.20 21.90
CA VAL A 54 3.27 -17.95 20.54
C VAL A 54 3.75 -16.60 19.98
N PHE A 55 3.88 -15.58 20.82
CA PHE A 55 4.47 -14.30 20.40
C PHE A 55 5.90 -14.50 19.89
N TYR A 56 6.70 -15.28 20.62
CA TYR A 56 8.07 -15.58 20.23
C TYR A 56 8.14 -16.42 18.94
N LEU A 57 7.16 -17.28 18.68
CA LEU A 57 7.07 -18.02 17.42
C LEU A 57 7.09 -17.07 16.21
N HIS A 58 6.32 -16.00 16.26
CA HIS A 58 6.22 -15.03 15.16
C HIS A 58 7.37 -14.00 15.20
N SER A 59 7.72 -13.46 16.36
CA SER A 59 8.77 -12.45 16.47
C SER A 59 10.12 -12.96 15.99
N ARG A 60 10.53 -14.15 16.42
CA ARG A 60 11.81 -14.75 15.94
C ARG A 60 11.85 -14.99 14.44
N LEU A 61 10.69 -15.11 13.78
CA LEU A 61 10.58 -15.29 12.34
C LEU A 61 10.66 -13.94 11.62
N LEU A 62 9.92 -12.93 12.10
CA LEU A 62 9.76 -11.63 11.45
C LEU A 62 10.93 -10.68 11.72
N GLU A 63 11.52 -10.71 12.92
CA GLU A 63 12.67 -9.85 13.30
C GLU A 63 13.96 -10.16 12.51
N ARG A 64 13.93 -11.15 11.62
CA ARG A 64 15.01 -11.40 10.66
C ARG A 64 14.95 -10.50 9.44
N ALA A 65 13.80 -9.89 9.20
CA ALA A 65 13.66 -8.87 8.16
C ALA A 65 14.39 -7.61 8.61
N ALA A 66 15.36 -7.16 7.82
CA ALA A 66 16.20 -6.02 8.16
C ALA A 66 16.77 -5.34 6.91
N LYS A 67 17.05 -4.05 7.04
CA LYS A 67 17.92 -3.31 6.13
C LYS A 67 19.33 -3.27 6.73
N LEU A 68 20.31 -3.77 6.00
CA LEU A 68 21.71 -3.71 6.40
C LEU A 68 22.31 -2.34 6.08
N ASN A 69 23.30 -1.93 6.88
CA ASN A 69 24.12 -0.76 6.59
C ASN A 69 25.10 -1.07 5.44
N ASP A 70 25.73 -0.03 4.90
CA ASP A 70 26.64 -0.14 3.76
C ASP A 70 27.87 -0.99 4.08
N ASP A 71 28.39 -0.94 5.32
CA ASP A 71 29.52 -1.77 5.77
C ASP A 71 29.21 -3.27 5.70
N ASN A 72 27.93 -3.65 5.79
CA ASN A 72 27.45 -5.03 5.68
C ASN A 72 26.80 -5.32 4.32
N GLY A 73 27.13 -4.54 3.29
CA GLY A 73 26.70 -4.76 1.91
C GLY A 73 25.36 -4.15 1.53
N GLY A 74 24.72 -3.33 2.38
CA GLY A 74 23.55 -2.52 2.06
C GLY A 74 22.28 -3.28 1.64
N GLY A 75 22.25 -4.61 1.74
CA GLY A 75 21.12 -5.44 1.36
C GLY A 75 19.89 -5.26 2.24
N SER A 76 18.74 -5.76 1.78
CA SER A 76 17.49 -5.71 2.55
C SER A 76 16.66 -6.98 2.42
N LEU A 77 16.00 -7.35 3.49
CA LEU A 77 14.98 -8.39 3.52
C LEU A 77 13.69 -7.81 4.09
N THR A 78 12.62 -7.84 3.30
CA THR A 78 11.27 -7.43 3.72
C THR A 78 10.45 -8.67 4.03
N ALA A 79 9.76 -8.68 5.16
CA ALA A 79 8.79 -9.71 5.52
C ALA A 79 7.38 -9.18 5.30
N LEU A 80 6.57 -9.93 4.56
CA LEU A 80 5.15 -9.65 4.30
C LEU A 80 4.31 -10.80 4.88
N PRO A 81 4.01 -10.77 6.19
CA PRO A 81 3.17 -11.79 6.81
C PRO A 81 1.70 -11.55 6.47
N ILE A 82 1.00 -12.62 6.08
CA ILE A 82 -0.45 -12.62 5.89
C ILE A 82 -1.08 -13.12 7.20
N ILE A 83 -2.08 -12.39 7.66
CA ILE A 83 -2.89 -12.71 8.84
C ILE A 83 -4.35 -12.75 8.43
N GLU A 84 -5.01 -13.87 8.68
CA GLU A 84 -6.46 -13.97 8.52
C GLU A 84 -7.16 -13.43 9.76
N THR A 85 -8.13 -12.57 9.56
CA THR A 85 -9.02 -12.09 10.62
C THR A 85 -10.40 -12.74 10.48
N GLN A 86 -11.06 -13.02 11.59
CA GLN A 86 -12.45 -13.46 11.59
C GLN A 86 -13.36 -12.23 11.64
N ALA A 87 -14.24 -12.09 10.67
CA ALA A 87 -15.16 -10.94 10.56
C ALA A 87 -14.49 -9.55 10.64
N GLY A 88 -13.24 -9.43 10.21
CA GLY A 88 -12.49 -8.17 10.27
C GLY A 88 -11.97 -7.79 11.67
N ASP A 89 -12.05 -8.68 12.66
CA ASP A 89 -11.59 -8.40 14.02
C ASP A 89 -10.06 -8.40 14.09
N VAL A 90 -9.48 -7.22 14.08
CA VAL A 90 -8.03 -6.98 14.26
C VAL A 90 -7.61 -6.96 15.72
N SER A 91 -8.57 -6.97 16.67
CA SER A 91 -8.30 -6.95 18.11
C SER A 91 -8.04 -8.34 18.70
N ALA A 92 -8.23 -9.40 17.91
CA ALA A 92 -7.94 -10.79 18.29
C ALA A 92 -6.46 -10.97 18.62
N TYR A 93 -6.14 -12.05 19.33
CA TYR A 93 -4.82 -12.24 19.93
C TYR A 93 -3.68 -12.32 18.90
N ILE A 94 -3.85 -13.10 17.85
CA ILE A 94 -2.79 -13.26 16.83
C ILE A 94 -2.61 -12.00 15.99
N PRO A 95 -3.66 -11.34 15.45
CA PRO A 95 -3.51 -10.07 14.75
C PRO A 95 -2.80 -9.00 15.57
N THR A 96 -3.17 -8.81 16.85
CA THR A 96 -2.54 -7.80 17.72
C THR A 96 -1.07 -8.07 17.98
N ASN A 97 -0.70 -9.34 18.16
CA ASN A 97 0.69 -9.75 18.32
C ASN A 97 1.51 -9.39 17.07
N VAL A 98 1.02 -9.72 15.87
CA VAL A 98 1.76 -9.46 14.63
C VAL A 98 1.83 -7.98 14.31
N ILE A 99 0.77 -7.20 14.55
CA ILE A 99 0.80 -5.74 14.42
C ILE A 99 1.87 -5.12 15.32
N SER A 100 2.07 -5.66 16.53
CA SER A 100 3.10 -5.15 17.45
C SER A 100 4.53 -5.50 17.02
N ILE A 101 4.73 -6.60 16.31
CA ILE A 101 6.04 -7.03 15.79
C ILE A 101 6.40 -6.26 14.51
N THR A 102 5.43 -6.01 13.63
CA THR A 102 5.64 -5.41 12.30
C THR A 102 5.65 -3.88 12.32
N ASP A 103 6.17 -3.25 11.26
CA ASP A 103 6.25 -1.79 11.11
C ASP A 103 4.96 -1.17 10.51
N GLY A 104 3.88 -1.87 10.55
CA GLY A 104 2.59 -1.42 10.06
C GLY A 104 1.76 -2.56 9.49
N GLN A 105 0.58 -2.21 8.97
CA GLN A 105 -0.34 -3.16 8.36
C GLN A 105 -1.00 -2.59 7.11
N ILE A 106 -1.26 -3.44 6.14
CA ILE A 106 -2.13 -3.19 5.01
C ILE A 106 -3.45 -3.91 5.30
N PHE A 107 -4.52 -3.15 5.50
CA PHE A 107 -5.83 -3.68 5.86
C PHE A 107 -6.68 -3.90 4.62
N LEU A 108 -7.10 -5.15 4.38
CA LEU A 108 -7.97 -5.51 3.27
C LEU A 108 -9.40 -5.71 3.77
N GLU A 109 -10.37 -5.11 3.09
CA GLU A 109 -11.80 -5.19 3.44
C GLU A 109 -12.61 -5.94 2.38
N THR A 110 -13.42 -6.87 2.84
CA THR A 110 -14.33 -7.64 1.97
C THR A 110 -15.37 -6.74 1.29
N GLU A 111 -15.85 -5.70 1.98
CA GLU A 111 -16.82 -4.75 1.40
C GLU A 111 -16.24 -4.01 0.20
N LEU A 112 -15.01 -3.50 0.31
CA LEU A 112 -14.33 -2.84 -0.80
C LEU A 112 -14.11 -3.80 -1.98
N PHE A 113 -13.77 -5.06 -1.69
CA PHE A 113 -13.64 -6.08 -2.72
C PHE A 113 -14.96 -6.32 -3.46
N ASN A 114 -16.07 -6.44 -2.74
CA ASN A 114 -17.40 -6.64 -3.30
C ASN A 114 -17.89 -5.43 -4.10
N GLN A 115 -17.47 -4.21 -3.73
CA GLN A 115 -17.71 -2.98 -4.49
C GLN A 115 -16.84 -2.86 -5.75
N GLY A 116 -15.98 -3.85 -6.04
CA GLY A 116 -15.09 -3.83 -7.20
C GLY A 116 -13.84 -2.95 -7.03
N ILE A 117 -13.54 -2.51 -5.81
CA ILE A 117 -12.29 -1.81 -5.50
C ILE A 117 -11.19 -2.84 -5.31
N ARG A 118 -10.24 -2.86 -6.24
CA ARG A 118 -9.12 -3.81 -6.25
C ARG A 118 -7.82 -3.10 -6.56
N PRO A 119 -6.79 -3.23 -5.68
CA PRO A 119 -6.81 -3.98 -4.41
C PRO A 119 -7.78 -3.38 -3.37
N ALA A 120 -8.38 -4.24 -2.55
CA ALA A 120 -9.39 -3.86 -1.57
C ALA A 120 -8.77 -3.26 -0.28
N VAL A 121 -7.84 -2.33 -0.46
CA VAL A 121 -7.07 -1.72 0.64
C VAL A 121 -7.86 -0.60 1.30
N ASN A 122 -8.11 -0.74 2.60
CA ASN A 122 -8.61 0.36 3.39
C ASN A 122 -7.45 1.29 3.78
N VAL A 123 -7.35 2.42 3.09
CA VAL A 123 -6.28 3.42 3.31
C VAL A 123 -6.36 4.07 4.69
N GLY A 124 -7.55 4.17 5.27
CA GLY A 124 -7.77 4.76 6.61
C GLY A 124 -7.20 3.89 7.72
N LEU A 125 -7.48 2.58 7.67
CA LEU A 125 -7.05 1.61 8.69
C LEU A 125 -5.62 1.10 8.46
N SER A 126 -5.09 1.26 7.24
CA SER A 126 -3.71 0.88 6.93
C SER A 126 -2.74 1.91 7.50
N VAL A 127 -1.69 1.40 8.15
CA VAL A 127 -0.69 2.22 8.84
C VAL A 127 0.71 1.75 8.47
N SER A 128 1.62 2.70 8.27
CA SER A 128 3.06 2.45 8.19
C SER A 128 3.77 3.27 9.26
N ARG A 129 4.55 2.62 10.13
CA ARG A 129 5.37 3.30 11.15
C ARG A 129 6.55 4.05 10.52
N VAL A 130 7.09 3.53 9.43
CA VAL A 130 8.15 4.18 8.65
C VAL A 130 7.60 5.40 7.90
N GLY A 131 6.38 5.27 7.38
CA GLY A 131 5.63 6.34 6.74
C GLY A 131 6.37 6.98 5.58
N SER A 132 6.30 8.30 5.52
CA SER A 132 6.91 9.09 4.43
C SER A 132 8.45 9.06 4.40
N ALA A 133 9.11 8.54 5.43
CA ALA A 133 10.57 8.41 5.43
C ALA A 133 11.08 7.40 4.40
N ALA A 134 10.24 6.39 4.05
CA ALA A 134 10.56 5.40 3.02
C ALA A 134 10.21 5.85 1.59
N GLN A 135 9.50 6.97 1.43
CA GLN A 135 9.07 7.47 0.13
C GLN A 135 10.15 8.31 -0.54
N THR A 136 10.21 8.26 -1.87
CA THR A 136 10.97 9.23 -2.66
C THR A 136 10.39 10.64 -2.43
N LYS A 137 11.22 11.68 -2.64
CA LYS A 137 10.76 13.07 -2.48
C LYS A 137 9.60 13.41 -3.41
N ALA A 138 9.60 12.84 -4.62
CA ALA A 138 8.52 12.97 -5.59
C ALA A 138 7.22 12.38 -5.05
N MET A 139 7.24 11.13 -4.61
CA MET A 139 6.05 10.45 -4.06
C MET A 139 5.54 11.18 -2.82
N LYS A 140 6.42 11.60 -1.92
CA LYS A 140 6.03 12.36 -0.72
C LYS A 140 5.32 13.67 -1.05
N LYS A 141 5.78 14.38 -2.12
CA LYS A 141 5.18 15.64 -2.57
C LYS A 141 3.76 15.44 -3.11
N VAL A 142 3.52 14.35 -3.86
CA VAL A 142 2.23 14.11 -4.52
C VAL A 142 1.24 13.32 -3.68
N ALA A 143 1.68 12.34 -2.91
CA ALA A 143 0.80 11.46 -2.15
C ALA A 143 0.44 11.99 -0.74
N GLY A 144 1.05 13.10 -0.31
CA GLY A 144 0.90 13.60 1.07
C GLY A 144 -0.54 13.93 1.47
N SER A 145 -1.36 14.42 0.54
CA SER A 145 -2.77 14.79 0.78
C SER A 145 -3.77 13.66 0.57
N ILE A 146 -3.42 12.63 -0.20
CA ILE A 146 -4.38 11.59 -0.64
C ILE A 146 -5.11 10.93 0.54
N LYS A 147 -4.37 10.58 1.59
CA LYS A 147 -4.97 9.90 2.76
C LYS A 147 -6.05 10.76 3.40
N LEU A 148 -5.80 12.06 3.52
CA LEU A 148 -6.74 13.02 4.08
C LEU A 148 -7.95 13.20 3.14
N GLU A 149 -7.71 13.38 1.84
CA GLU A 149 -8.77 13.55 0.84
C GLU A 149 -9.69 12.33 0.78
N LEU A 150 -9.13 11.11 0.81
CA LEU A 150 -9.93 9.88 0.85
C LEU A 150 -10.68 9.69 2.17
N ALA A 151 -10.12 10.13 3.29
CA ALA A 151 -10.82 10.09 4.58
C ALA A 151 -12.02 11.04 4.57
N GLN A 152 -11.84 12.29 4.12
CA GLN A 152 -12.92 13.27 3.97
C GLN A 152 -13.99 12.77 2.96
N TYR A 153 -13.56 12.19 1.85
CA TYR A 153 -14.50 11.61 0.88
C TYR A 153 -15.38 10.53 1.51
N ARG A 154 -14.80 9.58 2.27
CA ARG A 154 -15.57 8.50 2.91
C ARG A 154 -16.58 9.05 3.94
N GLU A 155 -16.16 10.02 4.72
CA GLU A 155 -17.03 10.66 5.70
C GLU A 155 -18.20 11.37 5.00
N MET A 156 -17.92 12.20 3.99
CA MET A 156 -18.95 12.91 3.25
C MET A 156 -19.83 11.97 2.40
N ALA A 157 -19.30 10.89 1.86
CA ALA A 157 -20.07 9.91 1.10
C ALA A 157 -21.10 9.18 2.00
N ALA A 158 -20.76 8.92 3.26
CA ALA A 158 -21.70 8.37 4.21
C ALA A 158 -22.86 9.37 4.51
N PHE A 159 -22.55 10.65 4.67
CA PHE A 159 -23.58 11.68 4.88
C PHE A 159 -24.43 11.93 3.62
N ALA A 160 -23.84 11.88 2.44
CA ALA A 160 -24.52 12.10 1.17
C ALA A 160 -25.65 11.07 0.90
N GLN A 161 -25.60 9.89 1.50
CA GLN A 161 -26.66 8.90 1.41
C GLN A 161 -27.97 9.34 2.13
N PHE A 162 -27.85 10.25 3.08
CA PHE A 162 -28.98 10.70 3.91
C PHE A 162 -29.47 12.12 3.61
N GLY A 163 -28.75 12.89 2.78
CA GLY A 163 -29.07 14.30 2.50
C GLY A 163 -29.26 14.58 1.01
N SER A 164 -30.33 15.34 0.68
CA SER A 164 -30.65 15.69 -0.72
C SER A 164 -29.96 16.97 -1.21
N ASP A 165 -29.59 17.88 -0.32
CA ASP A 165 -29.01 19.18 -0.68
C ASP A 165 -27.56 19.30 -0.19
N LEU A 166 -26.63 18.97 -1.09
CA LEU A 166 -25.19 19.14 -0.85
C LEU A 166 -24.73 20.48 -1.43
N ASP A 167 -23.97 21.21 -0.66
CA ASP A 167 -23.31 22.43 -1.14
C ASP A 167 -22.26 22.13 -2.22
N ALA A 168 -21.94 23.12 -3.03
CA ALA A 168 -21.02 22.97 -4.16
C ALA A 168 -19.61 22.51 -3.76
N SER A 169 -19.16 22.86 -2.54
CA SER A 169 -17.85 22.44 -2.01
C SER A 169 -17.82 20.95 -1.70
N THR A 170 -18.88 20.45 -1.06
CA THR A 170 -19.05 19.02 -0.75
C THR A 170 -19.22 18.19 -2.02
N GLN A 171 -19.96 18.67 -3.01
CA GLN A 171 -20.07 18.00 -4.32
C GLN A 171 -18.71 17.88 -5.00
N LYS A 172 -17.89 18.93 -4.97
CA LYS A 172 -16.53 18.91 -5.54
C LYS A 172 -15.63 17.91 -4.81
N LEU A 173 -15.71 17.84 -3.48
CA LEU A 173 -14.96 16.89 -2.67
C LEU A 173 -15.37 15.44 -2.99
N LEU A 174 -16.67 15.18 -3.09
CA LEU A 174 -17.21 13.86 -3.45
C LEU A 174 -16.77 13.45 -4.87
N ASN A 175 -16.86 14.37 -5.83
CA ASN A 175 -16.39 14.11 -7.19
C ASN A 175 -14.91 13.75 -7.19
N ARG A 176 -14.03 14.55 -6.57
CA ARG A 176 -12.59 14.30 -6.50
C ARG A 176 -12.27 12.98 -5.80
N GLY A 177 -12.89 12.71 -4.65
CA GLY A 177 -12.67 11.47 -3.89
C GLY A 177 -13.08 10.22 -4.68
N SER A 178 -14.18 10.27 -5.44
CA SER A 178 -14.58 9.18 -6.33
C SER A 178 -13.58 8.94 -7.46
N LYS A 179 -13.03 10.03 -8.05
CA LYS A 179 -11.98 9.94 -9.08
C LYS A 179 -10.69 9.33 -8.53
N LEU A 180 -10.25 9.78 -7.34
CA LEU A 180 -9.08 9.22 -6.68
C LEU A 180 -9.27 7.74 -6.34
N THR A 181 -10.47 7.34 -5.90
CA THR A 181 -10.77 5.93 -5.63
C THR A 181 -10.69 5.09 -6.90
N GLU A 182 -11.19 5.59 -8.02
CA GLU A 182 -11.11 4.90 -9.32
C GLU A 182 -9.66 4.82 -9.82
N LEU A 183 -8.89 5.89 -9.67
CA LEU A 183 -7.49 5.96 -10.05
C LEU A 183 -6.60 4.98 -9.28
N LEU A 184 -6.92 4.71 -8.02
CA LEU A 184 -6.15 3.78 -7.17
C LEU A 184 -6.46 2.30 -7.43
N LYS A 185 -7.45 1.98 -8.27
CA LYS A 185 -7.68 0.61 -8.70
C LYS A 185 -6.56 0.15 -9.62
N GLN A 186 -6.12 -1.08 -9.44
CA GLN A 186 -5.03 -1.67 -10.21
C GLN A 186 -5.39 -3.09 -10.63
N ASP A 187 -5.07 -3.46 -11.87
CA ASP A 187 -5.28 -4.82 -12.35
C ASP A 187 -4.26 -5.78 -11.73
N GLN A 188 -4.68 -7.04 -11.60
CA GLN A 188 -3.81 -8.08 -11.10
C GLN A 188 -2.62 -8.29 -12.07
N TYR A 189 -1.43 -8.49 -11.51
CA TYR A 189 -0.17 -8.67 -12.25
C TYR A 189 0.25 -7.50 -13.14
N SER A 190 -0.24 -6.29 -12.84
CA SER A 190 0.09 -5.08 -13.58
C SER A 190 0.82 -4.06 -12.68
N PRO A 191 2.07 -4.35 -12.27
CA PRO A 191 2.84 -3.44 -11.42
C PRO A 191 3.21 -2.17 -12.19
N MET A 192 3.22 -1.03 -11.50
CA MET A 192 3.65 0.26 -12.01
C MET A 192 4.99 0.64 -11.39
N THR A 193 5.85 1.28 -12.16
CA THR A 193 7.09 1.88 -11.62
C THR A 193 6.76 3.05 -10.70
N VAL A 194 7.70 3.42 -9.83
CA VAL A 194 7.52 4.57 -8.92
C VAL A 194 7.28 5.86 -9.71
N ALA A 195 7.96 6.05 -10.84
CA ALA A 195 7.78 7.22 -11.68
C ALA A 195 6.37 7.28 -12.29
N GLU A 196 5.85 6.16 -12.81
CA GLU A 196 4.48 6.07 -13.32
C GLU A 196 3.46 6.38 -12.22
N GLN A 197 3.62 5.79 -11.03
CA GLN A 197 2.74 6.06 -9.88
C GLN A 197 2.76 7.54 -9.49
N VAL A 198 3.93 8.19 -9.48
CA VAL A 198 4.06 9.62 -9.16
C VAL A 198 3.27 10.47 -10.15
N VAL A 199 3.40 10.20 -11.45
CA VAL A 199 2.69 10.94 -12.51
C VAL A 199 1.18 10.74 -12.39
N THR A 200 0.74 9.50 -12.25
CA THR A 200 -0.69 9.14 -12.13
C THR A 200 -1.33 9.82 -10.91
N VAL A 201 -0.68 9.71 -9.75
CA VAL A 201 -1.13 10.32 -8.50
C VAL A 201 -1.13 11.86 -8.59
N TYR A 202 -0.12 12.45 -9.22
CA TYR A 202 -0.06 13.89 -9.46
C TYR A 202 -1.28 14.39 -10.23
N CYS A 203 -1.69 13.68 -11.28
CA CYS A 203 -2.88 14.04 -12.05
C CYS A 203 -4.15 14.02 -11.21
N GLY A 204 -4.31 13.02 -10.36
CA GLY A 204 -5.46 12.92 -9.45
C GLY A 204 -5.52 14.06 -8.43
N VAL A 205 -4.42 14.29 -7.73
CA VAL A 205 -4.34 15.31 -6.67
C VAL A 205 -4.46 16.73 -7.21
N LYS A 206 -3.92 17.02 -8.41
CA LYS A 206 -4.04 18.34 -9.03
C LYS A 206 -5.42 18.61 -9.65
N GLY A 207 -6.31 17.62 -9.70
CA GLY A 207 -7.69 17.80 -10.17
C GLY A 207 -7.84 17.73 -11.70
N TYR A 208 -6.84 17.21 -12.41
CA TYR A 208 -6.96 17.03 -13.88
C TYR A 208 -8.01 15.98 -14.26
N LEU A 209 -8.45 15.16 -13.30
CA LEU A 209 -9.49 14.17 -13.50
C LEU A 209 -10.90 14.70 -13.21
N ASP A 210 -11.06 15.91 -12.68
CA ASP A 210 -12.35 16.41 -12.18
C ASP A 210 -13.43 16.49 -13.29
N THR A 211 -13.03 16.67 -14.54
CA THR A 211 -13.92 16.74 -15.72
C THR A 211 -14.14 15.40 -16.44
N ILE A 212 -13.38 14.37 -16.10
CA ILE A 212 -13.42 13.06 -16.76
C ILE A 212 -14.45 12.17 -16.04
N GLU A 213 -15.23 11.38 -16.75
CA GLU A 213 -16.15 10.42 -16.17
C GLU A 213 -15.40 9.26 -15.50
N ASN A 214 -15.97 8.69 -14.42
CA ASN A 214 -15.33 7.63 -13.65
C ASN A 214 -14.96 6.40 -14.51
N ASN A 215 -15.82 6.03 -15.44
CA ASN A 215 -15.59 4.91 -16.36
C ASN A 215 -14.44 5.13 -17.36
N GLN A 216 -14.04 6.40 -17.57
CA GLN A 216 -12.97 6.78 -18.50
C GLN A 216 -11.61 6.97 -17.83
N ILE A 217 -11.54 6.99 -16.48
CA ILE A 217 -10.31 7.28 -15.75
C ILE A 217 -9.21 6.28 -16.09
N ARG A 218 -9.53 4.99 -16.18
CA ARG A 218 -8.54 3.96 -16.50
C ARG A 218 -8.03 4.07 -17.94
N SER A 219 -8.90 4.40 -18.88
CA SER A 219 -8.48 4.63 -20.27
C SER A 219 -7.62 5.88 -20.39
N PHE A 220 -7.95 6.93 -19.63
CA PHE A 220 -7.15 8.13 -19.52
C PHE A 220 -5.76 7.86 -18.92
N GLU A 221 -5.69 7.13 -17.80
CA GLU A 221 -4.43 6.74 -17.16
C GLU A 221 -3.51 6.01 -18.12
N LYS A 222 -4.04 5.00 -18.81
CA LYS A 222 -3.28 4.24 -19.81
C LYS A 222 -2.79 5.14 -20.95
N GLY A 223 -3.68 5.94 -21.51
CA GLY A 223 -3.33 6.86 -22.61
C GLY A 223 -2.29 7.90 -22.19
N LEU A 224 -2.39 8.41 -20.96
CA LEU A 224 -1.40 9.34 -20.40
C LEU A 224 -0.03 8.69 -20.26
N LEU A 225 0.04 7.49 -19.69
CA LEU A 225 1.30 6.78 -19.51
C LEU A 225 1.93 6.41 -20.87
N ASP A 226 1.12 5.97 -21.83
CA ASP A 226 1.58 5.66 -23.18
C ASP A 226 2.11 6.93 -23.89
N LEU A 227 1.42 8.04 -23.76
CA LEU A 227 1.85 9.33 -24.32
C LEU A 227 3.19 9.78 -23.73
N ILE A 228 3.33 9.73 -22.39
CA ILE A 228 4.58 10.13 -21.72
C ILE A 228 5.72 9.21 -22.12
N LYS A 229 5.48 7.90 -22.20
CA LYS A 229 6.52 6.93 -22.63
C LYS A 229 7.01 7.18 -24.06
N ASN A 230 6.12 7.60 -24.95
CA ASN A 230 6.43 7.79 -26.37
C ASN A 230 7.00 9.18 -26.67
N GLU A 231 6.44 10.22 -26.07
CA GLU A 231 6.78 11.60 -26.42
C GLU A 231 7.75 12.27 -25.46
N LYS A 232 7.74 11.87 -24.18
CA LYS A 232 8.49 12.52 -23.11
C LYS A 232 9.07 11.52 -22.09
N PRO A 233 9.80 10.48 -22.54
CA PRO A 233 10.36 9.46 -21.64
C PRO A 233 11.30 10.06 -20.59
N GLU A 234 11.93 11.20 -20.89
CA GLU A 234 12.81 11.93 -19.99
C GLU A 234 12.15 12.32 -18.66
N ILE A 235 10.81 12.48 -18.63
CA ILE A 235 10.07 12.78 -17.39
C ILE A 235 10.12 11.59 -16.44
N LEU A 236 9.83 10.38 -16.94
CA LEU A 236 9.85 9.18 -16.13
C LEU A 236 11.28 8.84 -15.69
N GLU A 237 12.26 9.00 -16.59
CA GLU A 237 13.68 8.80 -16.29
C GLU A 237 14.19 9.77 -15.23
N SER A 238 13.83 11.07 -15.33
CA SER A 238 14.22 12.07 -14.34
C SER A 238 13.64 11.72 -12.96
N ILE A 239 12.35 11.38 -12.86
CA ILE A 239 11.71 11.00 -11.59
C ILE A 239 12.36 9.72 -11.04
N GLN A 240 12.63 8.73 -11.90
CA GLN A 240 13.23 7.45 -11.49
C GLN A 240 14.65 7.63 -10.94
N ASN A 241 15.45 8.46 -11.60
CA ASN A 241 16.87 8.65 -11.26
C ASN A 241 17.07 9.64 -10.10
N THR A 242 16.31 10.74 -10.06
CA THR A 242 16.48 11.80 -9.05
C THR A 242 15.59 11.60 -7.82
N GLY A 243 14.50 10.85 -7.96
CA GLY A 243 13.46 10.73 -6.94
C GLY A 243 12.74 12.05 -6.62
N LYS A 244 12.80 13.04 -7.54
CA LYS A 244 12.21 14.37 -7.37
C LYS A 244 11.36 14.74 -8.58
N ILE A 245 10.43 15.67 -8.38
CA ILE A 245 9.72 16.35 -9.46
C ILE A 245 10.37 17.72 -9.61
N GLU A 246 11.05 17.98 -10.73
CA GLU A 246 11.63 19.26 -11.08
C GLU A 246 10.56 20.23 -11.57
N GLU A 247 10.77 21.54 -11.41
CA GLU A 247 9.80 22.57 -11.84
C GLU A 247 9.50 22.50 -13.35
N ASN A 248 10.50 22.19 -14.15
CA ASN A 248 10.33 21.98 -15.59
C ASN A 248 9.38 20.81 -15.89
N THR A 249 9.43 19.74 -15.07
CA THR A 249 8.55 18.57 -15.18
C THR A 249 7.09 18.94 -14.83
N GLU A 250 6.88 19.82 -13.87
CA GLU A 250 5.54 20.33 -13.53
C GLU A 250 4.94 21.15 -14.70
N THR A 251 5.72 22.00 -15.34
CA THR A 251 5.25 22.85 -16.45
C THR A 251 4.95 22.03 -17.71
N VAL A 252 5.78 21.05 -18.04
CA VAL A 252 5.58 20.16 -19.19
C VAL A 252 4.38 19.25 -18.95
N SER A 253 4.21 18.72 -17.73
CA SER A 253 3.02 17.95 -17.37
C SER A 253 1.75 18.78 -17.49
N TYR A 254 1.77 20.04 -17.08
CA TYR A 254 0.62 20.96 -17.19
C TYR A 254 0.22 21.19 -18.64
N THR A 255 1.16 21.51 -19.52
CA THR A 255 0.87 21.83 -20.93
C THR A 255 0.38 20.62 -21.72
N HIS A 256 0.83 19.41 -21.39
CA HIS A 256 0.43 18.18 -22.10
C HIS A 256 -0.80 17.50 -21.50
N LEU A 257 -1.06 17.66 -20.19
CA LEU A 257 -2.28 17.17 -19.53
C LEU A 257 -3.53 17.96 -19.91
N THR A 258 -3.38 19.19 -20.39
CA THR A 258 -4.51 19.97 -20.96
C THR A 258 -4.84 19.58 -22.40
N LEU A 259 -3.98 18.82 -23.09
CA LEU A 259 -4.20 18.33 -24.44
C LEU A 259 -5.17 17.12 -24.55
N PRO A 260 -5.23 16.14 -23.60
CA PRO A 260 -6.14 15.00 -23.72
C PRO A 260 -7.63 15.34 -23.66
N THR A 261 -8.02 16.51 -23.18
CA THR A 261 -9.42 16.97 -23.28
C THR A 261 -9.87 17.16 -24.73
N LYS A 262 -8.94 17.16 -25.70
CA LYS A 262 -9.25 17.13 -27.15
C LYS A 262 -9.25 15.72 -27.76
N LEU A 263 -8.79 14.71 -27.06
CA LEU A 263 -8.77 13.30 -27.50
C LEU A 263 -10.11 12.55 -27.29
N SER A 264 -11.11 13.20 -26.69
CA SER A 264 -12.46 12.65 -26.55
C SER A 264 -13.34 12.86 -27.82
N VAL A 265 -12.73 13.21 -28.95
CA VAL A 265 -13.42 13.38 -30.25
C VAL A 265 -12.60 12.71 -31.35
N LEU A 266 -12.43 11.40 -31.24
CA LEU A 266 -12.13 10.52 -32.38
C LEU A 266 -12.69 9.13 -32.10
#